data_06f982e7bcb4be159b9265ad5fe7e09f
#
_entry.id   06f982e7bcb4be159b9265ad5fe7e09f
#
_cell.length_a   1.000
_cell.length_b   1.000
_cell.length_c   1.000
_cell.angle_alpha   90.00
_cell.angle_beta   90.00
_cell.angle_gamma   90.00
#
_symmetry.space_group_name_H-M   'P 1'
#
loop_
_entity.id
_entity.type
_entity.pdbx_description
1 polymer ?
#
loop_
_entity_poly.entity_id
_entity_poly.type
_entity_poly.pdbx_seq_one_letter_code
_entity_poly.pdbx_strand_id
1 'polypeptide(L)'
;MSDRTTVMYYYDGTYNGFLSCVFESFAEKETPAAILPVDEADQTCLFGAKYIETDLRRAERVRVSIPKKMGMEAQDLLERAFFTCMPEKELRMLEFMRLGYKVGRGVCRRLTEPAVDKITKAVQFLEREAHLYLGFLRFAEYGDVLIAQIEPKNSVLPVIAPHFINRFSGEDFMIFDRTHKLALLYKDGATEFLQAEHIELPPESPEEEKFRAMWRTFYDTVGIEGRRNDLCRRTHMPKRYWNRMTEMRDKV
;
A
#
# COMPACT_ATOMS: atom_id res chain seq x y z
N MET A 1 18.76 27.59 -6.63
CA MET A 1 17.80 27.60 -5.50
C MET A 1 16.44 27.35 -6.13
N SER A 2 15.74 26.29 -5.79
CA SER A 2 14.39 26.06 -6.30
C SER A 2 13.46 27.00 -5.54
N ASP A 3 12.77 27.90 -6.27
CA ASP A 3 11.71 28.70 -5.69
C ASP A 3 10.59 27.74 -5.23
N ARG A 4 10.65 27.35 -3.94
CA ARG A 4 9.52 26.70 -3.29
C ARG A 4 8.45 27.76 -3.15
N THR A 5 7.38 27.62 -3.90
CA THR A 5 6.19 28.44 -3.69
C THR A 5 5.57 28.08 -2.35
N THR A 6 4.95 29.04 -1.70
CA THR A 6 4.19 28.84 -0.46
C THR A 6 2.81 28.23 -0.73
N VAL A 7 2.59 27.55 -1.86
CA VAL A 7 1.31 26.98 -2.27
C VAL A 7 1.26 25.49 -1.92
N MET A 8 0.19 25.06 -1.30
CA MET A 8 -0.10 23.66 -1.05
C MET A 8 -1.12 23.16 -2.08
N TYR A 9 -0.88 21.97 -2.62
CA TYR A 9 -1.81 21.31 -3.53
C TYR A 9 -2.68 20.32 -2.76
N TYR A 10 -3.98 20.36 -2.99
CA TYR A 10 -4.94 19.37 -2.52
C TYR A 10 -5.55 18.63 -3.70
N TYR A 11 -5.75 17.32 -3.55
CA TYR A 11 -6.26 16.46 -4.60
C TYR A 11 -7.14 15.34 -4.02
N ASP A 12 -7.79 14.55 -4.87
CA ASP A 12 -8.77 13.51 -4.48
C ASP A 12 -8.17 12.23 -3.87
N GLY A 13 -6.88 12.18 -3.60
CA GLY A 13 -6.20 10.98 -3.06
C GLY A 13 -5.94 9.88 -4.08
N THR A 14 -6.38 10.01 -5.33
CA THR A 14 -6.15 9.01 -6.38
C THR A 14 -4.79 9.18 -7.07
N TYR A 15 -4.25 8.11 -7.65
CA TYR A 15 -3.01 8.20 -8.44
C TYR A 15 -3.17 9.13 -9.66
N ASN A 16 -4.35 9.16 -10.28
CA ASN A 16 -4.64 10.10 -11.37
C ASN A 16 -4.67 11.55 -10.90
N GLY A 17 -5.22 11.80 -9.73
CA GLY A 17 -5.19 13.12 -9.09
C GLY A 17 -3.76 13.56 -8.79
N PHE A 18 -2.93 12.69 -8.23
CA PHE A 18 -1.50 12.98 -8.05
C PHE A 18 -0.80 13.31 -9.37
N LEU A 19 -1.03 12.53 -10.44
CA LEU A 19 -0.44 12.83 -11.76
C LEU A 19 -0.95 14.16 -12.32
N SER A 20 -2.19 14.57 -12.03
CA SER A 20 -2.72 15.90 -12.36
C SER A 20 -2.00 17.01 -11.61
N CYS A 21 -1.67 16.79 -10.32
CA CYS A 21 -0.81 17.70 -9.54
C CYS A 21 0.60 17.84 -10.16
N VAL A 22 1.17 16.72 -10.58
CA VAL A 22 2.46 16.71 -11.27
C VAL A 22 2.38 17.55 -12.56
N PHE A 23 1.35 17.34 -13.39
CA PHE A 23 1.16 18.12 -14.61
C PHE A 23 1.09 19.62 -14.31
N GLU A 24 0.25 20.01 -13.35
CA GLU A 24 0.07 21.41 -12.94
C GLU A 24 1.38 22.04 -12.46
N SER A 25 2.12 21.32 -11.61
CA SER A 25 3.44 21.77 -11.10
C SER A 25 4.44 22.05 -12.22
N PHE A 26 4.39 21.31 -13.34
CA PHE A 26 5.25 21.57 -14.49
C PHE A 26 4.71 22.69 -15.38
N ALA A 27 3.39 22.79 -15.55
CA ALA A 27 2.75 23.82 -16.35
C ALA A 27 2.98 25.22 -15.76
N GLU A 28 2.76 25.36 -14.46
CA GLU A 28 2.94 26.61 -13.73
C GLU A 28 4.42 26.87 -13.32
N LYS A 29 5.32 25.91 -13.58
CA LYS A 29 6.75 25.98 -13.21
C LYS A 29 6.97 26.22 -11.71
N GLU A 30 6.05 25.75 -10.87
CA GLU A 30 6.11 25.89 -9.41
C GLU A 30 6.39 24.55 -8.72
N THR A 31 6.99 24.62 -7.52
CA THR A 31 7.16 23.45 -6.66
C THR A 31 6.31 23.67 -5.43
N PRO A 32 5.20 22.92 -5.24
CA PRO A 32 4.34 23.08 -4.09
C PRO A 32 5.09 22.77 -2.79
N ALA A 33 4.68 23.42 -1.70
CA ALA A 33 5.24 23.17 -0.37
C ALA A 33 4.82 21.80 0.15
N ALA A 34 3.60 21.36 -0.19
CA ALA A 34 3.08 20.02 0.06
C ALA A 34 2.06 19.63 -1.01
N ILE A 35 1.83 18.33 -1.17
CA ILE A 35 0.73 17.76 -1.97
C ILE A 35 0.02 16.78 -1.03
N LEU A 36 -1.25 17.02 -0.75
CA LEU A 36 -2.02 16.28 0.24
C LEU A 36 -3.39 15.87 -0.32
N PRO A 37 -3.90 14.68 0.04
CA PRO A 37 -5.28 14.34 -0.18
C PRO A 37 -6.22 15.32 0.54
N VAL A 38 -7.40 15.59 -0.03
CA VAL A 38 -8.40 16.50 0.56
C VAL A 38 -8.81 16.05 1.97
N ASP A 39 -8.87 14.75 2.21
CA ASP A 39 -9.24 14.18 3.51
C ASP A 39 -8.19 14.46 4.61
N GLU A 40 -6.96 14.81 4.22
CA GLU A 40 -5.87 15.19 5.13
C GLU A 40 -5.70 16.71 5.24
N ALA A 41 -6.61 17.49 4.65
CA ALA A 41 -6.54 18.94 4.68
C ALA A 41 -6.82 19.49 6.09
N ASP A 42 -5.78 20.00 6.77
CA ASP A 42 -5.94 20.75 8.00
C ASP A 42 -6.62 22.10 7.73
N GLN A 43 -7.63 22.46 8.53
CA GLN A 43 -8.40 23.71 8.38
C GLN A 43 -7.58 24.99 8.65
N THR A 44 -6.33 24.87 9.12
CA THR A 44 -5.44 25.98 9.49
C THR A 44 -4.27 26.15 8.52
N CYS A 45 -4.55 26.20 7.23
CA CYS A 45 -3.47 26.43 6.27
C CYS A 45 -3.08 27.93 6.22
N LEU A 46 -1.88 28.28 6.73
CA LEU A 46 -1.27 29.62 6.64
C LEU A 46 -0.72 29.93 5.23
N PHE A 47 -0.73 28.94 4.33
CA PHE A 47 -0.21 29.03 2.96
C PHE A 47 -1.38 29.07 1.96
N GLY A 48 -1.14 29.57 0.76
CA GLY A 48 -2.13 29.51 -0.31
C GLY A 48 -2.47 28.04 -0.64
N ALA A 49 -3.76 27.73 -0.67
CA ALA A 49 -4.27 26.41 -1.04
C ALA A 49 -4.72 26.40 -2.51
N LYS A 50 -4.31 25.40 -3.27
CA LYS A 50 -4.74 25.18 -4.64
C LYS A 50 -5.33 23.77 -4.75
N TYR A 51 -6.62 23.69 -5.05
CA TYR A 51 -7.31 22.42 -5.28
C TYR A 51 -7.11 22.01 -6.73
N ILE A 52 -6.54 20.84 -6.93
CA ILE A 52 -6.25 20.30 -8.27
C ILE A 52 -7.29 19.23 -8.57
N GLU A 53 -8.18 19.54 -9.50
CA GLU A 53 -9.15 18.56 -10.01
C GLU A 53 -8.44 17.48 -10.83
N THR A 54 -8.91 16.24 -10.71
CA THR A 54 -8.39 15.10 -11.47
C THR A 54 -8.79 15.22 -12.93
N ASP A 55 -7.81 15.51 -13.78
CA ASP A 55 -7.94 15.52 -15.23
C ASP A 55 -7.28 14.28 -15.83
N LEU A 56 -8.10 13.32 -16.27
CA LEU A 56 -7.61 12.05 -16.83
C LEU A 56 -6.73 12.24 -18.08
N ARG A 57 -6.95 13.30 -18.88
CA ARG A 57 -6.12 13.58 -20.07
C ARG A 57 -4.73 14.07 -19.64
N ARG A 58 -4.66 14.95 -18.63
CA ARG A 58 -3.42 15.45 -18.08
C ARG A 58 -2.65 14.33 -17.37
N ALA A 59 -3.33 13.54 -16.53
CA ALA A 59 -2.77 12.40 -15.86
C ALA A 59 -2.17 11.37 -16.83
N GLU A 60 -2.90 11.03 -17.91
CA GLU A 60 -2.43 10.10 -18.93
C GLU A 60 -1.20 10.64 -19.70
N ARG A 61 -1.15 11.93 -20.00
CA ARG A 61 0.05 12.55 -20.60
C ARG A 61 1.27 12.39 -19.71
N VAL A 62 1.13 12.57 -18.41
CA VAL A 62 2.22 12.35 -17.44
C VAL A 62 2.59 10.88 -17.40
N ARG A 63 1.60 9.99 -17.23
CA ARG A 63 1.80 8.53 -17.16
C ARG A 63 2.60 8.00 -18.35
N VAL A 64 2.19 8.33 -19.57
CA VAL A 64 2.87 7.91 -20.80
C VAL A 64 4.27 8.52 -20.94
N SER A 65 4.51 9.69 -20.35
CA SER A 65 5.82 10.35 -20.44
C SER A 65 6.87 9.69 -19.55
N ILE A 66 6.48 9.08 -18.42
CA ILE A 66 7.40 8.46 -17.46
C ILE A 66 8.23 7.35 -18.13
N PRO A 67 7.63 6.27 -18.67
CA PRO A 67 8.41 5.19 -19.28
C PRO A 67 9.20 5.65 -20.52
N LYS A 68 8.67 6.61 -21.26
CA LYS A 68 9.36 7.16 -22.47
C LYS A 68 10.65 7.90 -22.08
N LYS A 69 10.61 8.71 -21.03
CA LYS A 69 11.73 9.56 -20.62
C LYS A 69 12.62 8.93 -19.55
N MET A 70 12.01 8.23 -18.57
CA MET A 70 12.71 7.72 -17.39
C MET A 70 12.91 6.19 -17.41
N GLY A 71 12.18 5.46 -18.27
CA GLY A 71 12.18 3.99 -18.35
C GLY A 71 11.06 3.34 -17.53
N MET A 72 10.76 2.07 -17.83
CA MET A 72 9.72 1.28 -17.15
C MET A 72 10.00 1.11 -15.66
N GLU A 73 11.27 0.90 -15.29
CA GLU A 73 11.71 0.78 -13.89
C GLU A 73 11.28 1.99 -13.03
N ALA A 74 11.35 3.20 -13.59
CA ALA A 74 10.90 4.40 -12.89
C ALA A 74 9.36 4.48 -12.78
N GLN A 75 8.63 3.98 -13.76
CA GLN A 75 7.18 3.88 -13.69
C GLN A 75 6.77 2.89 -12.60
N ASP A 76 7.31 1.66 -12.60
CA ASP A 76 7.00 0.64 -11.60
C ASP A 76 7.35 1.12 -10.19
N LEU A 77 8.48 1.82 -10.04
CA LEU A 77 8.89 2.40 -8.77
C LEU A 77 7.90 3.46 -8.27
N LEU A 78 7.42 4.35 -9.14
CA LEU A 78 6.45 5.39 -8.80
C LEU A 78 5.08 4.81 -8.45
N GLU A 79 4.58 3.86 -9.22
CA GLU A 79 3.29 3.20 -8.95
C GLU A 79 3.30 2.51 -7.59
N ARG A 80 4.40 1.83 -7.23
CA ARG A 80 4.58 1.24 -5.90
C ARG A 80 4.79 2.28 -4.81
N ALA A 81 5.53 3.37 -5.08
CA ALA A 81 5.76 4.44 -4.12
C ALA A 81 4.46 5.09 -3.65
N PHE A 82 3.44 5.13 -4.50
CA PHE A 82 2.13 5.66 -4.16
C PHE A 82 1.42 4.88 -3.05
N PHE A 83 1.69 3.59 -2.91
CA PHE A 83 1.14 2.73 -1.87
C PHE A 83 1.94 2.74 -0.56
N THR A 84 3.04 3.50 -0.49
CA THR A 84 3.87 3.56 0.72
C THR A 84 3.29 4.50 1.78
N CYS A 85 3.62 4.22 3.04
CA CYS A 85 3.35 5.11 4.17
C CYS A 85 4.47 6.15 4.38
N MET A 86 5.26 6.43 3.35
CA MET A 86 6.36 7.40 3.42
C MET A 86 5.80 8.81 3.71
N PRO A 87 6.33 9.54 4.70
CA PRO A 87 5.94 10.92 4.94
C PRO A 87 6.16 11.80 3.70
N GLU A 88 5.21 12.69 3.41
CA GLU A 88 5.26 13.59 2.24
C GLU A 88 5.47 12.84 0.91
N LYS A 89 4.89 11.63 0.78
CA LYS A 89 5.18 10.72 -0.36
C LYS A 89 4.99 11.39 -1.72
N GLU A 90 3.92 12.16 -1.89
CA GLU A 90 3.58 12.85 -3.14
C GLU A 90 4.67 13.88 -3.52
N LEU A 91 5.15 14.63 -2.53
CA LEU A 91 6.22 15.61 -2.75
C LEU A 91 7.54 14.91 -3.10
N ARG A 92 7.85 13.78 -2.41
CA ARG A 92 9.06 12.98 -2.72
C ARG A 92 8.97 12.34 -4.10
N MET A 93 7.80 11.88 -4.49
CA MET A 93 7.54 11.37 -5.84
C MET A 93 7.70 12.48 -6.90
N LEU A 94 7.20 13.68 -6.64
CA LEU A 94 7.41 14.83 -7.55
C LEU A 94 8.91 15.20 -7.66
N GLU A 95 9.66 15.22 -6.55
CA GLU A 95 11.11 15.45 -6.52
C GLU A 95 11.86 14.41 -7.38
N PHE A 96 11.50 13.13 -7.22
CA PHE A 96 12.05 12.04 -8.03
C PHE A 96 11.72 12.21 -9.52
N MET A 97 10.49 12.57 -9.86
CA MET A 97 10.08 12.80 -11.25
C MET A 97 10.84 13.99 -11.87
N ARG A 98 11.01 15.08 -11.13
CA ARG A 98 11.80 16.23 -11.58
C ARG A 98 13.26 15.86 -11.86
N LEU A 99 13.86 15.06 -10.99
CA LEU A 99 15.20 14.52 -11.21
C LEU A 99 15.22 13.60 -12.43
N GLY A 100 14.26 12.69 -12.53
CA GLY A 100 14.18 11.71 -13.61
C GLY A 100 13.99 12.33 -14.98
N TYR A 101 13.21 13.39 -15.10
CA TYR A 101 13.07 14.13 -16.36
C TYR A 101 14.37 14.87 -16.78
N LYS A 102 15.26 15.18 -15.84
CA LYS A 102 16.58 15.76 -16.15
C LYS A 102 17.61 14.70 -16.52
N VAL A 103 17.61 13.58 -15.79
CA VAL A 103 18.62 12.52 -15.89
C VAL A 103 18.28 11.55 -17.03
N GLY A 104 16.98 11.29 -17.25
CA GLY A 104 16.51 10.32 -18.22
C GLY A 104 16.56 8.88 -17.69
N ARG A 105 16.65 7.93 -18.63
CA ARG A 105 16.73 6.49 -18.31
C ARG A 105 17.96 6.21 -17.45
N GLY A 106 17.78 5.51 -16.35
CA GLY A 106 18.86 5.21 -15.40
C GLY A 106 18.81 6.08 -14.14
N VAL A 107 17.77 6.91 -13.96
CA VAL A 107 17.55 7.66 -12.71
C VAL A 107 17.49 6.72 -11.51
N CYS A 108 16.85 5.55 -11.61
CA CYS A 108 16.73 4.57 -10.53
C CYS A 108 18.08 4.01 -10.04
N ARG A 109 19.14 4.09 -10.86
CA ARG A 109 20.49 3.65 -10.49
C ARG A 109 21.27 4.69 -9.67
N ARG A 110 20.76 5.91 -9.56
CA ARG A 110 21.42 7.00 -8.81
C ARG A 110 21.05 6.98 -7.33
N LEU A 111 21.35 5.88 -6.65
CA LEU A 111 21.02 5.67 -5.24
C LEU A 111 21.68 6.68 -4.27
N THR A 112 22.68 7.42 -4.72
CA THR A 112 23.28 8.51 -3.93
C THR A 112 22.44 9.79 -3.91
N GLU A 113 21.49 9.92 -4.83
CA GLU A 113 20.55 11.04 -4.86
C GLU A 113 19.46 10.85 -3.81
N PRO A 114 19.25 11.80 -2.88
CA PRO A 114 18.27 11.63 -1.80
C PRO A 114 16.84 11.36 -2.29
N ALA A 115 16.46 11.93 -3.45
CA ALA A 115 15.14 11.69 -4.04
C ALA A 115 14.95 10.24 -4.52
N VAL A 116 16.02 9.58 -4.98
CA VAL A 116 15.99 8.17 -5.40
C VAL A 116 16.06 7.24 -4.20
N ASP A 117 17.01 7.49 -3.28
CA ASP A 117 17.23 6.65 -2.10
C ASP A 117 15.96 6.53 -1.22
N LYS A 118 15.29 7.67 -0.93
CA LYS A 118 14.09 7.70 -0.11
C LYS A 118 12.95 6.86 -0.70
N ILE A 119 12.67 7.04 -1.99
CA ILE A 119 11.61 6.29 -2.67
C ILE A 119 11.96 4.80 -2.74
N THR A 120 13.19 4.46 -3.10
CA THR A 120 13.64 3.07 -3.19
C THR A 120 13.50 2.36 -1.85
N LYS A 121 13.92 2.99 -0.75
CA LYS A 121 13.78 2.43 0.61
C LYS A 121 12.32 2.29 1.03
N ALA A 122 11.48 3.26 0.69
CA ALA A 122 10.04 3.19 0.99
C ALA A 122 9.37 2.02 0.24
N VAL A 123 9.68 1.85 -1.05
CA VAL A 123 9.16 0.73 -1.85
C VAL A 123 9.67 -0.61 -1.33
N GLN A 124 10.95 -0.72 -0.97
CA GLN A 124 11.48 -1.94 -0.33
C GLN A 124 10.76 -2.27 0.98
N PHE A 125 10.37 -1.24 1.76
CA PHE A 125 9.60 -1.45 2.98
C PHE A 125 8.19 -1.95 2.68
N LEU A 126 7.50 -1.38 1.69
CA LEU A 126 6.20 -1.86 1.19
C LEU A 126 6.29 -3.33 0.74
N GLU A 127 7.29 -3.67 -0.08
CA GLU A 127 7.45 -5.03 -0.62
C GLU A 127 7.72 -6.07 0.46
N ARG A 128 8.54 -5.72 1.45
CA ARG A 128 8.79 -6.59 2.63
C ARG A 128 7.51 -6.80 3.44
N GLU A 129 6.73 -5.75 3.67
CA GLU A 129 5.46 -5.86 4.38
C GLU A 129 4.45 -6.70 3.60
N ALA A 130 4.31 -6.46 2.30
CA ALA A 130 3.47 -7.26 1.40
C ALA A 130 3.87 -8.75 1.44
N HIS A 131 5.17 -9.04 1.34
CA HIS A 131 5.68 -10.41 1.41
C HIS A 131 5.33 -11.12 2.74
N LEU A 132 5.37 -10.41 3.87
CA LEU A 132 4.97 -10.97 5.16
C LEU A 132 3.47 -11.32 5.18
N TYR A 133 2.61 -10.50 4.58
CA TYR A 133 1.18 -10.82 4.48
C TYR A 133 0.89 -12.03 3.59
N LEU A 134 1.72 -12.37 2.61
CA LEU A 134 1.56 -13.60 1.85
C LEU A 134 1.66 -14.85 2.73
N GLY A 135 2.44 -14.78 3.82
CA GLY A 135 2.60 -15.89 4.77
C GLY A 135 1.71 -15.82 6.01
N PHE A 136 1.34 -14.61 6.45
CA PHE A 136 0.69 -14.40 7.75
C PHE A 136 -0.81 -14.12 7.67
N LEU A 137 -1.34 -13.79 6.51
CA LEU A 137 -2.78 -13.61 6.33
C LEU A 137 -3.50 -14.93 6.61
N ARG A 138 -4.56 -14.88 7.40
CA ARG A 138 -5.43 -16.00 7.72
C ARG A 138 -6.85 -15.66 7.32
N PHE A 139 -7.45 -16.53 6.53
CA PHE A 139 -8.87 -16.48 6.22
C PHE A 139 -9.67 -17.22 7.31
N ALA A 140 -10.88 -16.75 7.54
CA ALA A 140 -11.92 -17.43 8.28
C ALA A 140 -13.11 -17.64 7.36
N GLU A 141 -13.81 -18.76 7.54
CA GLU A 141 -14.98 -19.12 6.76
C GLU A 141 -16.25 -18.49 7.35
N TYR A 142 -16.99 -17.77 6.52
CA TYR A 142 -18.28 -17.18 6.85
C TYR A 142 -19.31 -17.59 5.80
N GLY A 143 -19.99 -18.73 6.03
CA GLY A 143 -20.83 -19.37 5.01
C GLY A 143 -19.96 -19.84 3.84
N ASP A 144 -20.27 -19.36 2.64
CA ASP A 144 -19.54 -19.73 1.41
C ASP A 144 -18.43 -18.72 1.05
N VAL A 145 -18.05 -17.82 1.95
CA VAL A 145 -17.07 -16.75 1.67
C VAL A 145 -15.91 -16.81 2.65
N LEU A 146 -14.70 -16.74 2.13
CA LEU A 146 -13.46 -16.60 2.93
C LEU A 146 -13.17 -15.14 3.24
N ILE A 147 -13.04 -14.79 4.52
CA ILE A 147 -12.79 -13.40 4.93
C ILE A 147 -11.48 -13.30 5.71
N ALA A 148 -10.64 -12.35 5.34
CA ALA A 148 -9.45 -11.99 6.08
C ALA A 148 -9.43 -10.50 6.43
N GLN A 149 -8.83 -10.17 7.57
CA GLN A 149 -8.59 -8.79 7.99
C GLN A 149 -7.10 -8.56 8.18
N ILE A 150 -6.61 -7.40 7.72
CA ILE A 150 -5.22 -6.98 7.86
C ILE A 150 -5.14 -5.56 8.43
N GLU A 151 -4.01 -5.25 9.06
CA GLU A 151 -3.70 -3.93 9.62
C GLU A 151 -2.26 -3.52 9.22
N PRO A 152 -2.01 -3.27 7.93
CA PRO A 152 -0.68 -2.90 7.44
C PRO A 152 -0.36 -1.43 7.68
N LYS A 153 0.93 -1.08 7.62
CA LYS A 153 1.39 0.32 7.59
C LYS A 153 1.27 0.94 6.20
N ASN A 154 1.69 0.16 5.19
CA ASN A 154 1.59 0.56 3.79
C ASN A 154 0.26 0.05 3.20
N SER A 155 -0.23 0.68 2.16
CA SER A 155 -1.40 0.19 1.41
C SER A 155 -1.03 -1.07 0.60
N VAL A 156 -0.83 -2.21 1.30
CA VAL A 156 -0.34 -3.45 0.68
C VAL A 156 -1.40 -4.20 -0.13
N LEU A 157 -2.68 -3.92 0.10
CA LEU A 157 -3.77 -4.71 -0.48
C LEU A 157 -3.71 -4.80 -2.01
N PRO A 158 -3.48 -3.69 -2.76
CA PRO A 158 -3.30 -3.78 -4.22
C PRO A 158 -2.09 -4.60 -4.65
N VAL A 159 -1.05 -4.66 -3.80
CA VAL A 159 0.20 -5.39 -4.10
C VAL A 159 0.04 -6.89 -3.90
N ILE A 160 -0.69 -7.31 -2.85
CA ILE A 160 -0.91 -8.74 -2.54
C ILE A 160 -2.11 -9.35 -3.28
N ALA A 161 -3.03 -8.53 -3.78
CA ALA A 161 -4.26 -8.98 -4.45
C ALA A 161 -4.00 -10.03 -5.56
N PRO A 162 -3.07 -9.83 -6.51
CA PRO A 162 -2.84 -10.82 -7.56
C PRO A 162 -2.47 -12.20 -7.04
N HIS A 163 -1.71 -12.28 -5.94
CA HIS A 163 -1.33 -13.55 -5.33
C HIS A 163 -2.57 -14.31 -4.81
N PHE A 164 -3.44 -13.63 -4.05
CA PHE A 164 -4.61 -14.29 -3.46
C PHE A 164 -5.67 -14.62 -4.51
N ILE A 165 -5.87 -13.78 -5.52
CA ILE A 165 -6.74 -14.05 -6.66
C ILE A 165 -6.31 -15.34 -7.38
N ASN A 166 -5.02 -15.49 -7.65
CA ASN A 166 -4.50 -16.70 -8.30
C ASN A 166 -4.60 -17.94 -7.40
N ARG A 167 -4.37 -17.79 -6.09
CA ARG A 167 -4.38 -18.90 -5.14
C ARG A 167 -5.78 -19.41 -4.84
N PHE A 168 -6.76 -18.53 -4.77
CA PHE A 168 -8.17 -18.81 -4.42
C PHE A 168 -9.10 -18.54 -5.60
N SER A 169 -8.67 -18.85 -6.83
CA SER A 169 -9.43 -18.56 -8.05
C SER A 169 -10.78 -19.28 -8.16
N GLY A 170 -11.00 -20.31 -7.35
CA GLY A 170 -12.28 -21.06 -7.27
C GLY A 170 -13.15 -20.71 -6.07
N GLU A 171 -12.73 -19.77 -5.24
CA GLU A 171 -13.40 -19.42 -3.98
C GLU A 171 -13.76 -17.93 -3.97
N ASP A 172 -14.92 -17.61 -3.43
CA ASP A 172 -15.27 -16.23 -3.14
C ASP A 172 -14.55 -15.77 -1.88
N PHE A 173 -13.87 -14.63 -1.93
CA PHE A 173 -13.16 -14.12 -0.76
C PHE A 173 -13.17 -12.61 -0.66
N MET A 174 -12.93 -12.14 0.57
CA MET A 174 -12.72 -10.73 0.90
C MET A 174 -11.48 -10.56 1.77
N ILE A 175 -10.67 -9.55 1.45
CA ILE A 175 -9.58 -9.09 2.33
C ILE A 175 -9.85 -7.63 2.70
N PHE A 176 -9.98 -7.35 3.99
CA PHE A 176 -10.24 -6.01 4.50
C PHE A 176 -9.02 -5.41 5.18
N ASP A 177 -8.50 -4.34 4.60
CA ASP A 177 -7.46 -3.49 5.19
C ASP A 177 -8.13 -2.46 6.10
N ARG A 178 -8.06 -2.69 7.41
CA ARG A 178 -8.66 -1.82 8.43
C ARG A 178 -7.94 -0.49 8.57
N THR A 179 -6.65 -0.45 8.26
CA THR A 179 -5.84 0.77 8.37
C THR A 179 -6.23 1.77 7.30
N HIS A 180 -6.39 1.30 6.06
CA HIS A 180 -6.69 2.15 4.90
C HIS A 180 -8.16 2.11 4.51
N LYS A 181 -9.02 1.38 5.28
CA LYS A 181 -10.46 1.27 5.04
C LYS A 181 -10.79 0.77 3.62
N LEU A 182 -9.99 -0.15 3.13
CA LEU A 182 -10.08 -0.69 1.77
C LEU A 182 -10.37 -2.18 1.82
N ALA A 183 -11.40 -2.62 1.09
CA ALA A 183 -11.73 -4.04 0.92
C ALA A 183 -11.43 -4.47 -0.52
N LEU A 184 -10.77 -5.63 -0.66
CA LEU A 184 -10.68 -6.39 -1.89
C LEU A 184 -11.79 -7.44 -1.84
N LEU A 185 -12.70 -7.42 -2.80
CA LEU A 185 -13.69 -8.46 -3.05
C LEU A 185 -13.29 -9.23 -4.29
N TYR A 186 -13.32 -10.56 -4.18
CA TYR A 186 -13.20 -11.46 -5.31
C TYR A 186 -14.41 -12.40 -5.30
N LYS A 187 -15.23 -12.29 -6.32
CA LYS A 187 -16.46 -13.07 -6.43
C LYS A 187 -16.71 -13.44 -7.90
N ASP A 188 -17.06 -14.70 -8.16
CA ASP A 188 -17.37 -15.21 -9.50
C ASP A 188 -16.29 -14.86 -10.55
N GLY A 189 -15.02 -14.85 -10.16
CA GLY A 189 -13.91 -14.45 -11.04
C GLY A 189 -13.73 -12.95 -11.26
N ALA A 190 -14.59 -12.11 -10.68
CA ALA A 190 -14.49 -10.65 -10.72
C ALA A 190 -13.78 -10.09 -9.50
N THR A 191 -13.00 -9.02 -9.70
CA THR A 191 -12.26 -8.34 -8.64
C THR A 191 -12.75 -6.92 -8.49
N GLU A 192 -13.05 -6.51 -7.26
CA GLU A 192 -13.46 -5.15 -6.95
C GLU A 192 -12.75 -4.63 -5.70
N PHE A 193 -12.36 -3.35 -5.71
CA PHE A 193 -11.86 -2.63 -4.54
C PHE A 193 -12.91 -1.63 -4.07
N LEU A 194 -13.30 -1.74 -2.80
CA LEU A 194 -14.31 -0.88 -2.19
C LEU A 194 -13.77 -0.15 -0.97
N GLN A 195 -14.13 1.12 -0.82
CA GLN A 195 -13.91 1.85 0.42
C GLN A 195 -14.98 1.45 1.44
N ALA A 196 -14.56 1.05 2.64
CA ALA A 196 -15.45 0.66 3.72
C ALA A 196 -14.89 1.13 5.07
N GLU A 197 -15.60 2.00 5.76
CA GLU A 197 -15.20 2.49 7.08
C GLU A 197 -15.11 1.37 8.11
N HIS A 198 -16.08 0.46 8.08
CA HIS A 198 -16.21 -0.67 8.97
C HIS A 198 -16.93 -1.81 8.27
N ILE A 199 -16.54 -3.04 8.61
CA ILE A 199 -17.21 -4.24 8.16
C ILE A 199 -17.65 -5.02 9.40
N GLU A 200 -18.95 -5.15 9.58
CA GLU A 200 -19.53 -6.01 10.60
C GLU A 200 -19.51 -7.46 10.09
N LEU A 201 -18.78 -8.31 10.79
CA LEU A 201 -18.74 -9.73 10.48
C LEU A 201 -19.74 -10.46 11.40
N PRO A 202 -20.46 -11.47 10.88
CA PRO A 202 -21.25 -12.33 11.73
C PRO A 202 -20.36 -13.07 12.73
N PRO A 203 -20.93 -13.66 13.81
CA PRO A 203 -20.16 -14.51 14.71
C PRO A 203 -19.56 -15.70 13.94
N GLU A 204 -18.38 -16.12 14.37
CA GLU A 204 -17.69 -17.29 13.81
C GLU A 204 -18.56 -18.55 13.98
N SER A 205 -18.56 -19.43 12.99
CA SER A 205 -19.31 -20.68 13.07
C SER A 205 -18.64 -21.67 14.04
N PRO A 206 -19.39 -22.62 14.64
CA PRO A 206 -18.80 -23.68 15.45
C PRO A 206 -17.79 -24.54 14.68
N GLU A 207 -17.96 -24.68 13.38
CA GLU A 207 -17.05 -25.38 12.47
C GLU A 207 -15.73 -24.62 12.36
N GLU A 208 -15.77 -23.29 12.14
CA GLU A 208 -14.57 -22.44 12.09
C GLU A 208 -13.79 -22.50 13.42
N GLU A 209 -14.48 -22.49 14.57
CA GLU A 209 -13.85 -22.65 15.88
C GLU A 209 -13.09 -23.99 16.01
N LYS A 210 -13.67 -25.08 15.48
CA LYS A 210 -13.01 -26.41 15.46
C LYS A 210 -11.79 -26.39 14.57
N PHE A 211 -11.86 -25.81 13.36
CA PHE A 211 -10.72 -25.70 12.46
C PHE A 211 -9.60 -24.89 13.07
N ARG A 212 -9.90 -23.79 13.74
CA ARG A 212 -8.91 -22.99 14.47
C ARG A 212 -8.27 -23.75 15.63
N ALA A 213 -9.05 -24.53 16.38
CA ALA A 213 -8.51 -25.38 17.46
C ALA A 213 -7.59 -26.47 16.90
N MET A 214 -7.99 -27.13 15.80
CA MET A 214 -7.15 -28.12 15.12
C MET A 214 -5.87 -27.49 14.59
N TRP A 215 -5.93 -26.28 13.98
CA TRP A 215 -4.76 -25.57 13.50
C TRP A 215 -3.79 -25.21 14.63
N ARG A 216 -4.29 -24.73 15.76
CA ARG A 216 -3.45 -24.47 16.95
C ARG A 216 -2.74 -25.72 17.46
N THR A 217 -3.50 -26.83 17.58
CA THR A 217 -2.95 -28.13 17.98
C THR A 217 -1.87 -28.61 17.01
N PHE A 218 -2.13 -28.53 15.71
CA PHE A 218 -1.15 -28.87 14.68
C PHE A 218 0.11 -28.02 14.80
N TYR A 219 -0.02 -26.70 14.90
CA TYR A 219 1.10 -25.77 15.02
C TYR A 219 1.97 -26.08 16.24
N ASP A 220 1.36 -26.37 17.38
CA ASP A 220 2.08 -26.69 18.62
C ASP A 220 2.73 -28.09 18.59
N THR A 221 2.12 -29.07 17.90
CA THR A 221 2.64 -30.45 17.80
C THR A 221 3.78 -30.62 16.79
N VAL A 222 3.74 -29.89 15.66
CA VAL A 222 4.77 -29.94 14.62
C VAL A 222 6.04 -29.19 15.03
N GLY A 223 5.93 -28.33 16.05
CA GLY A 223 7.06 -27.57 16.59
C GLY A 223 8.11 -28.46 17.24
N ILE A 224 9.32 -28.51 16.68
CA ILE A 224 10.45 -29.21 17.28
C ILE A 224 10.98 -28.35 18.45
N GLU A 225 10.79 -28.81 19.67
CA GLU A 225 11.12 -28.08 20.91
C GLU A 225 12.59 -27.62 20.94
N GLY A 226 13.53 -28.49 20.56
CA GLY A 226 14.97 -28.17 20.52
C GLY A 226 15.37 -27.13 19.46
N ARG A 227 14.44 -26.75 18.54
CA ARG A 227 14.64 -25.69 17.53
C ARG A 227 13.89 -24.41 17.88
N ARG A 228 13.22 -24.36 19.02
CA ARG A 228 12.46 -23.20 19.45
C ARG A 228 13.40 -22.03 19.74
N ASN A 229 13.25 -20.95 18.99
CA ASN A 229 14.00 -19.73 19.17
C ASN A 229 13.05 -18.53 19.07
N ASP A 230 12.63 -18.03 20.23
CA ASP A 230 11.63 -16.95 20.32
C ASP A 230 12.16 -15.61 19.80
N LEU A 231 13.47 -15.37 19.86
CA LEU A 231 14.08 -14.16 19.31
C LEU A 231 14.04 -14.20 17.78
N CYS A 232 14.48 -15.29 17.18
CA CYS A 232 14.44 -15.52 15.75
C CYS A 232 13.00 -15.46 15.22
N ARG A 233 12.05 -16.09 15.93
CA ARG A 233 10.64 -16.04 15.59
C ARG A 233 10.11 -14.60 15.56
N ARG A 234 10.39 -13.77 16.59
CA ARG A 234 9.94 -12.36 16.64
C ARG A 234 10.56 -11.49 15.55
N THR A 235 11.77 -11.82 15.12
CA THR A 235 12.44 -11.10 14.03
C THR A 235 11.78 -11.38 12.68
N HIS A 236 11.42 -12.65 12.40
CA HIS A 236 10.82 -13.06 11.12
C HIS A 236 9.29 -12.95 11.10
N MET A 237 8.64 -12.98 12.25
CA MET A 237 7.21 -12.89 12.47
C MET A 237 6.92 -11.85 13.56
N PRO A 238 6.95 -10.56 13.25
CA PRO A 238 6.76 -9.48 14.23
C PRO A 238 5.42 -9.58 14.94
N LYS A 239 5.41 -9.27 16.25
CA LYS A 239 4.22 -9.38 17.11
C LYS A 239 2.97 -8.65 16.60
N ARG A 240 3.14 -7.57 15.82
CA ARG A 240 2.01 -6.81 15.26
C ARG A 240 1.07 -7.64 14.36
N TYR A 241 1.56 -8.78 13.79
CA TYR A 241 0.75 -9.68 12.97
C TYR A 241 0.00 -10.72 13.81
N TRP A 242 0.44 -10.97 15.07
CA TRP A 242 -0.02 -12.10 15.88
C TRP A 242 -1.51 -12.05 16.19
N ASN A 243 -2.09 -10.85 16.39
CA ASN A 243 -3.52 -10.67 16.67
C ASN A 243 -4.44 -11.23 15.58
N ARG A 244 -3.92 -11.35 14.35
CA ARG A 244 -4.66 -11.86 13.19
C ARG A 244 -4.25 -13.26 12.76
N MET A 245 -3.31 -13.88 13.49
CA MET A 245 -2.84 -15.23 13.22
C MET A 245 -3.45 -16.20 14.23
N THR A 246 -4.19 -17.18 13.74
CA THR A 246 -4.93 -18.17 14.56
C THR A 246 -4.05 -18.85 15.59
N GLU A 247 -2.79 -19.20 15.24
CA GLU A 247 -1.83 -19.89 16.08
C GLU A 247 -1.13 -18.99 17.09
N MET A 248 -1.27 -17.67 16.97
CA MET A 248 -0.59 -16.69 17.81
C MET A 248 -1.50 -15.83 18.66
N ARG A 249 -2.80 -15.81 18.37
CA ARG A 249 -3.78 -14.92 19.01
C ARG A 249 -3.77 -14.99 20.54
N ASP A 250 -3.61 -16.20 21.09
CA ASP A 250 -3.59 -16.42 22.54
C ASP A 250 -2.17 -16.26 23.17
N LYS A 251 -1.16 -15.89 22.36
CA LYS A 251 0.26 -15.73 22.79
C LYS A 251 0.72 -14.26 22.80
N VAL A 252 -0.23 -13.32 22.65
CA VAL A 252 0.03 -11.85 22.63
C VAL A 252 0.16 -11.28 24.03
#